data_f4cd3863f1468af9ca3efd50c871c1dd
#
_entry.id   f4cd3863f1468af9ca3efd50c871c1dd
#
_cell.length_a   1.000
_cell.length_b   1.000
_cell.length_c   1.000
_cell.angle_alpha   90.00
_cell.angle_beta   90.00
_cell.angle_gamma   90.00
#
_symmetry.space_group_name_H-M   'P 1'
#
loop_
_entity.id
_entity.type
_entity.pdbx_description
1 polymer ?
#
loop_
_entity_poly.entity_id
_entity_poly.type
_entity_poly.pdbx_seq_one_letter_code
_entity_poly.pdbx_strand_id
1 'polypeptide(L)'
;MLDLIKEYIIKFTDFVCGWPLFTLLIGGGIFLFIYSRALPLRKLGMAVSSLKMKKKGEGQVSSFQALMNTISSTVGMGNIAGVAIALCVGGPGAIFWMWVSALLGMATKFFEGTLAVMYKGKDDKGVAQGGPMFVLTEGIGRKMKPLAVMFAFCALFSGLPVMQANQLSESLYSVILEPLGVPESRWVFLVIGLVIGGIVSLVIFGGIKRISQVSSKIVPFMVGFYFLMVVGIMIVYHDRLPSVFEAIFEGAFCWKAGFGAFTAVALTGARRAMFVNEAGVGTAGMMHGASMNAEPVREGLVAMLGPAIDSGLVCTLSAIPMIMAGLYSTDSIKGLSIALNTYDTLIPFAGRYLLEFVVIIFAFSTMFSYSYYGTMCTSYLWGTRNAQKYRYFYVATIVLASVLTLDVAVSLMDLAFALMAFPNMIAVFSLAPKVMKEARRL
;
A
#
# COMPACT_ATOMS: atom_id res chain seq x y z
N MET A 1 -9.66 19.47 26.94
CA MET A 1 -10.30 19.76 25.64
C MET A 1 -9.53 19.14 24.48
N LEU A 2 -8.20 19.34 24.37
CA LEU A 2 -7.38 18.71 23.32
C LEU A 2 -7.40 17.17 23.39
N ASP A 3 -7.31 16.58 24.59
CA ASP A 3 -7.33 15.12 24.76
C ASP A 3 -8.70 14.51 24.39
N LEU A 4 -9.78 15.23 24.69
CA LEU A 4 -11.13 14.83 24.30
C LEU A 4 -11.31 14.84 22.78
N ILE A 5 -10.77 15.86 22.09
CA ILE A 5 -10.78 15.95 20.62
C ILE A 5 -9.97 14.79 20.00
N LYS A 6 -8.78 14.48 20.55
CA LYS A 6 -7.96 13.34 20.14
C LYS A 6 -8.73 12.02 20.26
N GLU A 7 -9.37 11.79 21.41
CA GLU A 7 -10.15 10.60 21.67
C GLU A 7 -11.32 10.44 20.68
N TYR A 8 -12.04 11.53 20.39
CA TYR A 8 -13.13 11.51 19.40
C TYR A 8 -12.61 11.22 17.99
N ILE A 9 -11.48 11.82 17.56
CA ILE A 9 -10.88 11.55 16.25
C ILE A 9 -10.52 10.06 16.14
N ILE A 10 -9.84 9.50 17.14
CA ILE A 10 -9.43 8.09 17.14
C ILE A 10 -10.66 7.18 17.09
N LYS A 11 -11.66 7.39 17.95
CA LYS A 11 -12.89 6.59 17.97
C LYS A 11 -13.67 6.66 16.65
N PHE A 12 -13.74 7.85 16.04
CA PHE A 12 -14.41 8.02 14.75
C PHE A 12 -13.63 7.32 13.62
N THR A 13 -12.31 7.43 13.63
CA THR A 13 -11.43 6.71 12.69
C THR A 13 -11.60 5.20 12.82
N ASP A 14 -11.59 4.67 14.04
CA ASP A 14 -11.78 3.25 14.31
C ASP A 14 -13.15 2.75 13.85
N PHE A 15 -14.18 3.57 14.02
CA PHE A 15 -15.52 3.25 13.51
C PHE A 15 -15.54 3.18 11.97
N VAL A 16 -15.04 4.21 11.28
CA VAL A 16 -15.05 4.26 9.80
C VAL A 16 -14.16 3.18 9.20
N CYS A 17 -12.94 3.00 9.74
CA CYS A 17 -11.99 1.97 9.32
C CYS A 17 -12.39 0.55 9.76
N GLY A 18 -13.41 0.42 10.60
CA GLY A 18 -13.94 -0.85 11.07
C GLY A 18 -14.88 -1.52 10.06
N TRP A 19 -16.08 -1.85 10.51
CA TRP A 19 -17.08 -2.57 9.72
C TRP A 19 -17.53 -1.85 8.43
N PRO A 20 -17.73 -0.51 8.39
CA PRO A 20 -18.13 0.17 7.17
C PRO A 20 -17.13 -0.01 6.02
N LEU A 21 -15.83 0.25 6.28
CA LEU A 21 -14.79 0.08 5.29
C LEU A 21 -14.59 -1.39 4.92
N PHE A 22 -14.58 -2.28 5.91
CA PHE A 22 -14.46 -3.73 5.68
C PHE A 22 -15.57 -4.26 4.76
N THR A 23 -16.83 -3.93 5.06
CA THR A 23 -17.96 -4.36 4.24
C THR A 23 -17.88 -3.81 2.82
N LEU A 24 -17.49 -2.55 2.68
CA LEU A 24 -17.35 -1.92 1.37
C LEU A 24 -16.25 -2.59 0.53
N LEU A 25 -15.08 -2.83 1.10
CA LEU A 25 -13.92 -3.31 0.33
C LEU A 25 -13.92 -4.83 0.16
N ILE A 26 -14.19 -5.60 1.22
CA ILE A 26 -14.24 -7.06 1.13
C ILE A 26 -15.54 -7.51 0.47
N GLY A 27 -16.69 -6.99 0.91
CA GLY A 27 -17.98 -7.29 0.28
C GLY A 27 -18.01 -6.85 -1.18
N GLY A 28 -17.49 -5.65 -1.46
CA GLY A 28 -17.33 -5.16 -2.82
C GLY A 28 -16.35 -5.99 -3.65
N GLY A 29 -15.25 -6.41 -3.06
CA GLY A 29 -14.27 -7.30 -3.71
C GLY A 29 -14.87 -8.67 -4.06
N ILE A 30 -15.64 -9.27 -3.15
CA ILE A 30 -16.39 -10.51 -3.39
C ILE A 30 -17.37 -10.31 -4.56
N PHE A 31 -18.16 -9.24 -4.51
CA PHE A 31 -19.09 -8.92 -5.60
C PHE A 31 -18.36 -8.80 -6.95
N LEU A 32 -17.29 -8.02 -7.03
CA LEU A 32 -16.51 -7.81 -8.27
C LEU A 32 -15.83 -9.10 -8.74
N PHE A 33 -15.35 -9.93 -7.83
CA PHE A 33 -14.74 -11.22 -8.15
C PHE A 33 -15.77 -12.17 -8.78
N ILE A 34 -16.96 -12.29 -8.20
CA ILE A 34 -18.05 -13.11 -8.73
C ILE A 34 -18.58 -12.51 -10.04
N TYR A 35 -18.81 -11.19 -10.08
CA TYR A 35 -19.33 -10.50 -11.25
C TYR A 35 -18.41 -10.61 -12.47
N SER A 36 -17.09 -10.58 -12.23
CA SER A 36 -16.08 -10.81 -13.28
C SER A 36 -15.85 -12.29 -13.61
N ARG A 37 -16.59 -13.22 -12.96
CA ARG A 37 -16.42 -14.68 -13.12
C ARG A 37 -14.99 -15.12 -12.83
N ALA A 38 -14.43 -14.69 -11.70
CA ALA A 38 -13.07 -14.99 -11.27
C ALA A 38 -11.99 -14.62 -12.34
N LEU A 39 -12.18 -13.50 -13.03
CA LEU A 39 -11.28 -13.02 -14.09
C LEU A 39 -9.80 -12.98 -13.66
N PRO A 40 -9.43 -12.58 -12.42
CA PRO A 40 -8.04 -12.58 -11.98
C PRO A 40 -7.35 -13.95 -12.12
N LEU A 41 -8.05 -15.02 -11.80
CA LEU A 41 -7.52 -16.38 -11.92
C LEU A 41 -7.44 -16.82 -13.38
N ARG A 42 -8.47 -16.52 -14.17
CA ARG A 42 -8.59 -16.97 -15.57
C ARG A 42 -7.64 -16.25 -16.53
N LYS A 43 -7.27 -15.01 -16.24
CA LYS A 43 -6.51 -14.13 -17.14
C LYS A 43 -5.12 -13.78 -16.59
N LEU A 44 -4.63 -14.50 -15.57
CA LEU A 44 -3.32 -14.24 -14.95
C LEU A 44 -2.17 -14.30 -15.98
N GLY A 45 -2.14 -15.30 -16.85
CA GLY A 45 -1.14 -15.39 -17.91
C GLY A 45 -1.17 -14.19 -18.88
N MET A 46 -2.39 -13.69 -19.19
CA MET A 46 -2.54 -12.50 -20.02
C MET A 46 -2.08 -11.22 -19.29
N ALA A 47 -2.25 -11.12 -17.98
CA ALA A 47 -1.75 -10.03 -17.17
C ALA A 47 -0.22 -9.92 -17.26
N VAL A 48 0.48 -11.04 -17.09
CA VAL A 48 1.94 -11.11 -17.19
C VAL A 48 2.41 -10.74 -18.60
N SER A 49 1.75 -11.25 -19.65
CA SER A 49 2.10 -10.91 -21.04
C SER A 49 1.85 -9.43 -21.36
N SER A 50 0.86 -8.82 -20.73
CA SER A 50 0.52 -7.38 -20.92
C SER A 50 1.60 -6.43 -20.40
N LEU A 51 2.47 -6.88 -19.46
CA LEU A 51 3.63 -6.10 -18.99
C LEU A 51 4.61 -5.72 -20.10
N LYS A 52 4.72 -6.56 -21.12
CA LYS A 52 5.69 -6.38 -22.23
C LYS A 52 5.12 -5.57 -23.41
N MET A 53 3.86 -5.18 -23.36
CA MET A 53 3.23 -4.48 -24.48
C MET A 53 3.70 -3.04 -24.61
N LYS A 54 4.05 -2.66 -25.85
CA LYS A 54 4.56 -1.33 -26.20
C LYS A 54 3.50 -0.46 -26.94
N LYS A 55 2.20 -0.67 -26.69
CA LYS A 55 1.19 0.17 -27.36
C LYS A 55 1.22 1.59 -26.78
N LYS A 56 1.40 2.57 -27.65
CA LYS A 56 1.48 3.99 -27.31
C LYS A 56 0.10 4.61 -27.31
N GLY A 57 -0.39 4.96 -26.11
CA GLY A 57 -1.55 5.83 -25.90
C GLY A 57 -1.12 7.14 -25.24
N GLU A 58 -2.09 7.97 -24.86
CA GLU A 58 -1.84 9.17 -24.06
C GLU A 58 -1.44 8.78 -22.64
N GLY A 59 -0.24 9.20 -22.20
CA GLY A 59 0.29 8.93 -20.87
C GLY A 59 1.75 9.33 -20.73
N GLN A 60 2.34 9.07 -19.57
CA GLN A 60 3.70 9.50 -19.24
C GLN A 60 4.64 8.33 -18.95
N VAL A 61 4.11 7.15 -18.60
CA VAL A 61 4.87 5.98 -18.14
C VAL A 61 4.39 4.70 -18.81
N SER A 62 5.22 3.67 -18.89
CA SER A 62 4.80 2.35 -19.40
C SER A 62 3.91 1.61 -18.38
N SER A 63 3.16 0.58 -18.81
CA SER A 63 2.37 -0.27 -17.91
C SER A 63 3.24 -0.93 -16.83
N PHE A 64 4.43 -1.39 -17.19
CA PHE A 64 5.40 -1.91 -16.22
C PHE A 64 5.80 -0.86 -15.18
N GLN A 65 6.09 0.37 -15.62
CA GLN A 65 6.42 1.46 -14.70
C GLN A 65 5.23 1.85 -13.82
N ALA A 66 4.00 1.85 -14.35
CA ALA A 66 2.79 2.09 -13.58
C ALA A 66 2.61 1.03 -12.48
N LEU A 67 2.80 -0.25 -12.82
CA LEU A 67 2.77 -1.34 -11.83
C LEU A 67 3.88 -1.19 -10.79
N MET A 68 5.12 -0.90 -11.21
CA MET A 68 6.23 -0.70 -10.26
C MET A 68 5.99 0.49 -9.33
N ASN A 69 5.40 1.57 -9.81
CA ASN A 69 5.00 2.70 -8.97
C ASN A 69 3.90 2.29 -7.97
N THR A 70 2.91 1.50 -8.41
CA THR A 70 1.85 0.99 -7.54
C THR A 70 2.43 0.06 -6.47
N ILE A 71 3.32 -0.87 -6.83
CA ILE A 71 3.99 -1.74 -5.86
C ILE A 71 4.89 -0.91 -4.93
N SER A 72 5.60 0.08 -5.46
CA SER A 72 6.43 1.00 -4.66
C SER A 72 5.63 1.76 -3.61
N SER A 73 4.38 2.10 -3.87
CA SER A 73 3.50 2.75 -2.89
C SER A 73 2.93 1.77 -1.86
N THR A 74 2.60 0.55 -2.28
CA THR A 74 1.94 -0.44 -1.42
C THR A 74 2.93 -1.31 -0.65
N VAL A 75 4.06 -1.68 -1.24
CA VAL A 75 5.13 -2.44 -0.56
C VAL A 75 6.02 -1.48 0.24
N GLY A 76 5.77 -1.41 1.52
CA GLY A 76 6.45 -0.51 2.44
C GLY A 76 6.51 -1.05 3.86
N MET A 77 6.61 -0.16 4.83
CA MET A 77 6.63 -0.49 6.26
C MET A 77 5.40 -1.31 6.69
N GLY A 78 4.25 -1.10 6.04
CA GLY A 78 3.01 -1.84 6.32
C GLY A 78 3.12 -3.34 6.07
N ASN A 79 3.94 -3.78 5.11
CA ASN A 79 4.13 -5.21 4.80
C ASN A 79 5.00 -5.93 5.85
N ILE A 80 5.77 -5.20 6.64
CA ILE A 80 6.60 -5.76 7.71
C ILE A 80 5.91 -5.52 9.05
N ALA A 81 5.78 -4.27 9.49
CA ALA A 81 5.17 -3.91 10.76
C ALA A 81 3.68 -4.25 10.82
N GLY A 82 2.94 -4.08 9.72
CA GLY A 82 1.51 -4.42 9.64
C GLY A 82 1.26 -5.92 9.74
N VAL A 83 2.13 -6.74 9.12
CA VAL A 83 2.09 -8.21 9.25
C VAL A 83 2.41 -8.64 10.68
N ALA A 84 3.41 -8.04 11.32
CA ALA A 84 3.72 -8.28 12.73
C ALA A 84 2.50 -8.01 13.63
N ILE A 85 1.81 -6.87 13.43
CA ILE A 85 0.58 -6.54 14.16
C ILE A 85 -0.55 -7.55 13.85
N ALA A 86 -0.70 -7.98 12.59
CA ALA A 86 -1.70 -8.98 12.22
C ALA A 86 -1.46 -10.31 12.95
N LEU A 87 -0.20 -10.74 13.07
CA LEU A 87 0.18 -11.94 13.81
C LEU A 87 -0.06 -11.79 15.32
N CYS A 88 0.22 -10.61 15.91
CA CYS A 88 -0.05 -10.38 17.34
C CYS A 88 -1.54 -10.42 17.67
N VAL A 89 -2.38 -9.82 16.84
CA VAL A 89 -3.82 -9.67 17.12
C VAL A 89 -4.61 -10.88 16.65
N GLY A 90 -4.31 -11.40 15.47
CA GLY A 90 -5.07 -12.47 14.82
C GLY A 90 -4.35 -13.82 14.77
N GLY A 91 -3.13 -13.91 15.28
CA GLY A 91 -2.31 -15.12 15.16
C GLY A 91 -1.93 -15.46 13.71
N PRO A 92 -1.30 -16.62 13.49
CA PRO A 92 -0.89 -17.09 12.15
C PRO A 92 -2.04 -17.19 11.16
N GLY A 93 -3.26 -17.50 11.61
CA GLY A 93 -4.45 -17.60 10.77
C GLY A 93 -4.82 -16.31 10.03
N ALA A 94 -4.42 -15.14 10.55
CA ALA A 94 -4.64 -13.87 9.87
C ALA A 94 -3.98 -13.82 8.49
N ILE A 95 -2.88 -14.53 8.27
CA ILE A 95 -2.16 -14.60 6.99
C ILE A 95 -3.00 -15.26 5.90
N PHE A 96 -3.71 -16.34 6.23
CA PHE A 96 -4.66 -16.96 5.29
C PHE A 96 -5.71 -15.96 4.80
N TRP A 97 -6.27 -15.16 5.70
CA TRP A 97 -7.27 -14.16 5.35
C TRP A 97 -6.68 -12.97 4.60
N MET A 98 -5.39 -12.68 4.78
CA MET A 98 -4.66 -11.75 3.92
C MET A 98 -4.55 -12.28 2.48
N TRP A 99 -4.34 -13.58 2.26
CA TRP A 99 -4.35 -14.19 0.92
C TRP A 99 -5.71 -14.09 0.25
N VAL A 100 -6.78 -14.39 1.01
CA VAL A 100 -8.15 -14.24 0.51
C VAL A 100 -8.42 -12.79 0.11
N SER A 101 -8.04 -11.84 0.95
CA SER A 101 -8.19 -10.41 0.66
C SER A 101 -7.36 -9.98 -0.56
N ALA A 102 -6.14 -10.51 -0.73
CA ALA A 102 -5.32 -10.25 -1.91
C ALA A 102 -6.02 -10.71 -3.20
N LEU A 103 -6.59 -11.90 -3.20
CA LEU A 103 -7.33 -12.44 -4.34
C LEU A 103 -8.54 -11.57 -4.71
N LEU A 104 -9.31 -11.13 -3.71
CA LEU A 104 -10.43 -10.21 -3.90
C LEU A 104 -9.96 -8.84 -4.37
N GLY A 105 -8.86 -8.35 -3.81
CA GLY A 105 -8.21 -7.10 -4.19
C GLY A 105 -7.72 -7.10 -5.65
N MET A 106 -7.28 -8.25 -6.18
CA MET A 106 -6.93 -8.38 -7.59
C MET A 106 -8.13 -8.05 -8.50
N ALA A 107 -9.33 -8.54 -8.16
CA ALA A 107 -10.53 -8.20 -8.92
C ALA A 107 -10.83 -6.70 -8.86
N THR A 108 -10.79 -6.11 -7.67
CA THR A 108 -11.04 -4.68 -7.48
C THR A 108 -10.04 -3.83 -8.28
N LYS A 109 -8.74 -4.13 -8.17
CA LYS A 109 -7.69 -3.40 -8.93
C LYS A 109 -7.81 -3.57 -10.44
N PHE A 110 -8.33 -4.71 -10.92
CA PHE A 110 -8.65 -4.88 -12.34
C PHE A 110 -9.66 -3.81 -12.82
N PHE A 111 -10.75 -3.61 -12.07
CA PHE A 111 -11.74 -2.59 -12.42
C PHE A 111 -11.16 -1.18 -12.28
N GLU A 112 -10.44 -0.87 -11.21
CA GLU A 112 -9.79 0.42 -11.00
C GLU A 112 -8.82 0.79 -12.13
N GLY A 113 -7.92 -0.11 -12.48
CA GLY A 113 -6.92 0.12 -13.55
C GLY A 113 -7.56 0.26 -14.92
N THR A 114 -8.60 -0.54 -15.21
CA THR A 114 -9.35 -0.43 -16.46
C THR A 114 -10.08 0.92 -16.55
N LEU A 115 -10.79 1.32 -15.51
CA LEU A 115 -11.54 2.58 -15.47
C LEU A 115 -10.61 3.80 -15.54
N ALA A 116 -9.45 3.72 -14.90
CA ALA A 116 -8.47 4.81 -14.91
C ALA A 116 -7.94 5.13 -16.33
N VAL A 117 -7.89 4.13 -17.20
CA VAL A 117 -7.49 4.31 -18.61
C VAL A 117 -8.69 4.66 -19.49
N MET A 118 -9.87 4.08 -19.22
CA MET A 118 -11.11 4.41 -19.98
C MET A 118 -11.51 5.88 -19.83
N TYR A 119 -11.28 6.47 -18.65
CA TYR A 119 -11.76 7.81 -18.30
C TYR A 119 -10.61 8.70 -17.84
N LYS A 120 -9.58 8.84 -18.70
CA LYS A 120 -8.51 9.81 -18.47
C LYS A 120 -9.04 11.23 -18.64
N GLY A 121 -8.64 12.11 -17.73
CA GLY A 121 -8.78 13.55 -17.90
C GLY A 121 -7.47 14.19 -18.31
N LYS A 122 -7.45 15.51 -18.34
CA LYS A 122 -6.23 16.30 -18.62
C LYS A 122 -6.05 17.36 -17.55
N ASP A 123 -4.79 17.65 -17.22
CA ASP A 123 -4.47 18.79 -16.37
C ASP A 123 -4.55 20.13 -17.16
N ASP A 124 -4.27 21.24 -16.48
CA ASP A 124 -4.25 22.59 -17.07
C ASP A 124 -3.17 22.79 -18.14
N LYS A 125 -2.24 21.84 -18.28
CA LYS A 125 -1.22 21.81 -19.35
C LYS A 125 -1.54 20.80 -20.46
N GLY A 126 -2.73 20.18 -20.42
CA GLY A 126 -3.16 19.20 -21.41
C GLY A 126 -2.52 17.82 -21.24
N VAL A 127 -1.81 17.55 -20.13
CA VAL A 127 -1.19 16.25 -19.87
C VAL A 127 -2.24 15.28 -19.34
N ALA A 128 -2.31 14.10 -19.96
CA ALA A 128 -3.27 13.07 -19.59
C ALA A 128 -2.98 12.56 -18.16
N GLN A 129 -4.03 12.50 -17.35
CA GLN A 129 -4.05 12.02 -15.98
C GLN A 129 -5.24 11.08 -15.79
N GLY A 130 -5.13 10.11 -14.90
CA GLY A 130 -6.25 9.24 -14.53
C GLY A 130 -6.46 9.25 -13.01
N GLY A 131 -7.39 8.43 -12.56
CA GLY A 131 -7.70 8.28 -11.15
C GLY A 131 -9.19 8.48 -10.87
N PRO A 132 -9.64 8.13 -9.66
CA PRO A 132 -11.06 8.15 -9.29
C PRO A 132 -11.75 9.49 -9.53
N MET A 133 -11.05 10.62 -9.34
CA MET A 133 -11.62 11.94 -9.59
C MET A 133 -12.06 12.12 -11.05
N PHE A 134 -11.28 11.62 -12.00
CA PHE A 134 -11.64 11.67 -13.43
C PHE A 134 -12.68 10.59 -13.78
N VAL A 135 -12.58 9.40 -13.20
CA VAL A 135 -13.58 8.33 -13.40
C VAL A 135 -14.96 8.79 -12.93
N LEU A 136 -15.05 9.52 -11.83
CA LEU A 136 -16.30 10.09 -11.33
C LEU A 136 -16.86 11.15 -12.27
N THR A 137 -16.04 12.10 -12.72
CA THR A 137 -16.50 13.25 -13.51
C THR A 137 -16.72 12.93 -14.99
N GLU A 138 -15.82 12.16 -15.61
CA GLU A 138 -15.89 11.81 -17.03
C GLU A 138 -16.67 10.51 -17.27
N GLY A 139 -16.62 9.56 -16.31
CA GLY A 139 -17.27 8.25 -16.44
C GLY A 139 -18.74 8.25 -16.05
N ILE A 140 -19.10 8.85 -14.90
CA ILE A 140 -20.48 8.94 -14.41
C ILE A 140 -21.10 10.26 -14.79
N GLY A 141 -20.37 11.37 -14.59
CA GLY A 141 -20.82 12.69 -15.02
C GLY A 141 -20.49 13.81 -14.02
N ARG A 142 -20.61 15.06 -14.49
CA ARG A 142 -20.23 16.26 -13.74
C ARG A 142 -20.95 16.45 -12.40
N LYS A 143 -22.10 15.82 -12.20
CA LYS A 143 -22.83 15.82 -10.90
C LYS A 143 -22.02 15.14 -9.78
N MET A 144 -21.06 14.28 -10.11
CA MET A 144 -20.18 13.60 -9.15
C MET A 144 -18.94 14.44 -8.74
N LYS A 145 -18.84 15.68 -9.22
CA LYS A 145 -17.72 16.58 -8.87
C LYS A 145 -17.50 16.74 -7.36
N PRO A 146 -18.52 16.84 -6.50
CA PRO A 146 -18.29 16.91 -5.05
C PRO A 146 -17.55 15.68 -4.49
N LEU A 147 -17.91 14.46 -4.94
CA LEU A 147 -17.22 13.23 -4.55
C LEU A 147 -15.79 13.16 -5.11
N ALA A 148 -15.57 13.67 -6.33
CA ALA A 148 -14.23 13.75 -6.92
C ALA A 148 -13.32 14.73 -6.13
N VAL A 149 -13.86 15.86 -5.69
CA VAL A 149 -13.16 16.83 -4.84
C VAL A 149 -12.88 16.23 -3.47
N MET A 150 -13.86 15.55 -2.85
CA MET A 150 -13.66 14.84 -1.57
C MET A 150 -12.54 13.80 -1.69
N PHE A 151 -12.55 12.97 -2.74
CA PHE A 151 -11.47 12.01 -3.00
C PHE A 151 -10.12 12.70 -3.08
N ALA A 152 -9.99 13.73 -3.93
CA ALA A 152 -8.74 14.43 -4.14
C ALA A 152 -8.25 15.14 -2.86
N PHE A 153 -9.16 15.69 -2.06
CA PHE A 153 -8.83 16.32 -0.78
C PHE A 153 -8.32 15.29 0.25
N CYS A 154 -9.01 14.17 0.40
CA CYS A 154 -8.57 13.08 1.28
C CYS A 154 -7.21 12.52 0.84
N ALA A 155 -6.98 12.38 -0.47
CA ALA A 155 -5.73 11.86 -1.02
C ALA A 155 -4.51 12.77 -0.74
N LEU A 156 -4.71 14.06 -0.51
CA LEU A 156 -3.63 14.96 -0.10
C LEU A 156 -3.07 14.60 1.29
N PHE A 157 -3.94 14.18 2.19
CA PHE A 157 -3.54 13.84 3.56
C PHE A 157 -3.11 12.38 3.68
N SER A 158 -3.83 11.46 3.06
CA SER A 158 -3.51 10.04 3.11
C SER A 158 -2.17 9.70 2.46
N GLY A 159 -1.75 10.48 1.46
CA GLY A 159 -0.47 10.34 0.78
C GLY A 159 0.72 11.02 1.46
N LEU A 160 0.57 11.58 2.68
CA LEU A 160 1.70 12.16 3.40
C LEU A 160 2.63 11.06 3.96
N PRO A 161 3.95 11.27 3.97
CA PRO A 161 4.92 10.25 4.34
C PRO A 161 5.17 10.15 5.85
N VAL A 162 4.16 10.47 6.67
CA VAL A 162 4.31 10.64 8.12
C VAL A 162 4.76 9.35 8.78
N MET A 163 4.05 8.26 8.55
CA MET A 163 4.34 6.95 9.14
C MET A 163 5.70 6.43 8.67
N GLN A 164 5.98 6.55 7.37
CA GLN A 164 7.23 6.07 6.78
C GLN A 164 8.45 6.83 7.31
N ALA A 165 8.36 8.15 7.41
CA ALA A 165 9.45 8.99 7.91
C ALA A 165 9.69 8.77 9.41
N ASN A 166 8.64 8.68 10.22
CA ASN A 166 8.75 8.43 11.65
C ASN A 166 9.36 7.05 11.94
N GLN A 167 8.77 5.97 11.40
CA GLN A 167 9.26 4.62 11.65
C GLN A 167 10.68 4.38 11.09
N LEU A 168 11.01 4.96 9.92
CA LEU A 168 12.37 4.89 9.39
C LEU A 168 13.36 5.61 10.30
N SER A 169 13.00 6.75 10.84
CA SER A 169 13.87 7.51 11.74
C SER A 169 14.11 6.76 13.06
N GLU A 170 13.07 6.14 13.62
CA GLU A 170 13.16 5.31 14.82
C GLU A 170 14.00 4.06 14.59
N SER A 171 13.82 3.35 13.46
CA SER A 171 14.60 2.16 13.16
C SER A 171 16.07 2.47 12.88
N LEU A 172 16.38 3.53 12.13
CA LEU A 172 17.76 3.99 11.92
C LEU A 172 18.44 4.35 13.23
N TYR A 173 17.73 5.01 14.15
CA TYR A 173 18.26 5.30 15.46
C TYR A 173 18.55 4.02 16.25
N SER A 174 17.55 3.14 16.41
CA SER A 174 17.67 1.94 17.26
C SER A 174 18.62 0.88 16.71
N VAL A 175 18.76 0.78 15.37
CA VAL A 175 19.62 -0.24 14.74
C VAL A 175 21.04 0.24 14.53
N ILE A 176 21.25 1.53 14.23
CA ILE A 176 22.56 2.05 13.81
C ILE A 176 23.15 2.99 14.86
N LEU A 177 22.39 3.99 15.34
CA LEU A 177 22.97 5.07 16.16
C LEU A 177 23.05 4.73 17.64
N GLU A 178 22.05 4.05 18.19
CA GLU A 178 22.02 3.62 19.58
C GLU A 178 23.19 2.67 19.92
N PRO A 179 23.51 1.64 19.10
CA PRO A 179 24.69 0.79 19.32
C PRO A 179 26.04 1.52 19.24
N LEU A 180 26.08 2.66 18.53
CA LEU A 180 27.27 3.53 18.44
C LEU A 180 27.38 4.49 19.64
N GLY A 181 26.47 4.42 20.62
CA GLY A 181 26.47 5.27 21.81
C GLY A 181 25.99 6.69 21.58
N VAL A 182 25.28 6.97 20.47
CA VAL A 182 24.69 8.28 20.20
C VAL A 182 23.49 8.49 21.13
N PRO A 183 23.45 9.53 21.98
CA PRO A 183 22.32 9.76 22.87
C PRO A 183 21.07 10.12 22.09
N GLU A 184 19.91 9.61 22.54
CA GLU A 184 18.63 9.97 21.97
C GLU A 184 18.35 11.46 22.18
N SER A 185 18.13 12.18 21.09
CA SER A 185 17.76 13.59 21.15
C SER A 185 16.95 14.02 19.92
N ARG A 186 16.13 15.06 20.08
CA ARG A 186 15.37 15.63 18.96
C ARG A 186 16.27 16.12 17.82
N TRP A 187 17.50 16.54 18.12
CA TRP A 187 18.47 16.97 17.10
C TRP A 187 18.93 15.84 16.23
N VAL A 188 19.11 14.64 16.78
CA VAL A 188 19.45 13.44 16.03
C VAL A 188 18.35 13.10 15.04
N PHE A 189 17.10 13.07 15.49
CA PHE A 189 15.94 12.82 14.61
C PHE A 189 15.76 13.92 13.55
N LEU A 190 16.05 15.19 13.89
CA LEU A 190 16.04 16.28 12.91
C LEU A 190 17.08 16.05 11.80
N VAL A 191 18.30 15.67 12.16
CA VAL A 191 19.36 15.36 11.17
C VAL A 191 18.96 14.18 10.30
N ILE A 192 18.44 13.10 10.88
CA ILE A 192 17.91 11.95 10.13
C ILE A 192 16.82 12.42 9.16
N GLY A 193 15.85 13.19 9.63
CA GLY A 193 14.76 13.72 8.80
C GLY A 193 15.23 14.61 7.66
N LEU A 194 16.26 15.45 7.89
CA LEU A 194 16.87 16.27 6.84
C LEU A 194 17.58 15.41 5.78
N VAL A 195 18.28 14.37 6.19
CA VAL A 195 18.93 13.41 5.26
C VAL A 195 17.88 12.68 4.43
N ILE A 196 16.84 12.12 5.08
CA ILE A 196 15.74 11.43 4.39
C ILE A 196 15.05 12.40 3.42
N GLY A 197 14.67 13.59 3.87
CA GLY A 197 14.03 14.62 3.05
C GLY A 197 14.90 15.06 1.88
N GLY A 198 16.21 15.18 2.07
CA GLY A 198 17.19 15.46 1.01
C GLY A 198 17.20 14.40 -0.08
N ILE A 199 17.30 13.11 0.31
CA ILE A 199 17.31 11.97 -0.63
C ILE A 199 15.96 11.91 -1.39
N VAL A 200 14.84 12.05 -0.68
CA VAL A 200 13.51 12.04 -1.30
C VAL A 200 13.37 13.19 -2.30
N SER A 201 13.85 14.38 -1.95
CA SER A 201 13.81 15.55 -2.83
C SER A 201 14.47 15.31 -4.17
N LEU A 202 15.64 14.67 -4.19
CA LEU A 202 16.37 14.35 -5.42
C LEU A 202 15.53 13.55 -6.43
N VAL A 203 14.58 12.76 -5.97
CA VAL A 203 13.72 11.93 -6.83
C VAL A 203 12.42 12.66 -7.19
N ILE A 204 11.71 13.19 -6.19
CA ILE A 204 10.34 13.68 -6.39
C ILE A 204 10.27 14.98 -7.21
N PHE A 205 11.29 15.84 -7.16
CA PHE A 205 11.34 17.05 -7.99
C PHE A 205 11.42 16.75 -9.50
N GLY A 206 11.87 15.56 -9.90
CA GLY A 206 11.84 15.09 -11.29
C GLY A 206 10.45 14.62 -11.77
N GLY A 207 9.43 14.62 -10.90
CA GLY A 207 8.06 14.23 -11.23
C GLY A 207 7.89 12.74 -11.53
N ILE A 208 6.70 12.37 -12.06
CA ILE A 208 6.33 10.97 -12.29
C ILE A 208 7.35 10.20 -13.14
N LYS A 209 7.96 10.84 -14.13
CA LYS A 209 8.94 10.17 -15.00
C LYS A 209 10.16 9.71 -14.20
N ARG A 210 10.71 10.56 -13.33
CA ARG A 210 11.87 10.22 -12.49
C ARG A 210 11.49 9.23 -11.40
N ILE A 211 10.36 9.42 -10.75
CA ILE A 211 9.82 8.46 -9.77
C ILE A 211 9.71 7.08 -10.44
N SER A 212 9.13 6.98 -11.62
CA SER A 212 8.95 5.72 -12.33
C SER A 212 10.25 5.07 -12.78
N GLN A 213 11.25 5.87 -13.18
CA GLN A 213 12.59 5.36 -13.52
C GLN A 213 13.29 4.76 -12.31
N VAL A 214 13.13 5.38 -11.14
CA VAL A 214 13.71 4.92 -9.88
C VAL A 214 12.95 3.68 -9.39
N SER A 215 11.62 3.75 -9.30
CA SER A 215 10.78 2.64 -8.83
C SER A 215 10.92 1.39 -9.70
N SER A 216 11.02 1.53 -11.02
CA SER A 216 11.17 0.38 -11.93
C SER A 216 12.50 -0.39 -11.76
N LYS A 217 13.49 0.20 -11.09
CA LYS A 217 14.76 -0.44 -10.73
C LYS A 217 14.76 -0.91 -9.28
N ILE A 218 14.30 -0.06 -8.37
CA ILE A 218 14.33 -0.33 -6.93
C ILE A 218 13.35 -1.45 -6.56
N VAL A 219 12.11 -1.44 -7.10
CA VAL A 219 11.08 -2.41 -6.70
C VAL A 219 11.48 -3.86 -7.02
N PRO A 220 11.90 -4.22 -8.24
CA PRO A 220 12.36 -5.58 -8.51
C PRO A 220 13.56 -5.99 -7.65
N PHE A 221 14.50 -5.06 -7.40
CA PHE A 221 15.64 -5.31 -6.54
C PHE A 221 15.21 -5.55 -5.08
N MET A 222 14.36 -4.69 -4.51
CA MET A 222 13.94 -4.81 -3.11
C MET A 222 13.13 -6.10 -2.87
N VAL A 223 12.19 -6.40 -3.76
CA VAL A 223 11.37 -7.63 -3.65
C VAL A 223 12.25 -8.86 -3.84
N GLY A 224 13.15 -8.85 -4.82
CA GLY A 224 14.08 -9.94 -5.08
C GLY A 224 15.07 -10.15 -3.93
N PHE A 225 15.66 -9.09 -3.38
CA PHE A 225 16.55 -9.18 -2.23
C PHE A 225 15.83 -9.73 -0.99
N TYR A 226 14.63 -9.19 -0.70
CA TYR A 226 13.81 -9.67 0.43
C TYR A 226 13.40 -11.14 0.24
N PHE A 227 13.01 -11.52 -0.97
CA PHE A 227 12.70 -12.91 -1.32
C PHE A 227 13.89 -13.82 -1.07
N LEU A 228 15.07 -13.47 -1.57
CA LEU A 228 16.28 -14.29 -1.39
C LEU A 228 16.68 -14.41 0.09
N MET A 229 16.56 -13.34 0.86
CA MET A 229 16.84 -13.35 2.30
C MET A 229 15.89 -14.31 3.04
N VAL A 230 14.59 -14.25 2.77
CA VAL A 230 13.60 -15.13 3.41
C VAL A 230 13.75 -16.58 2.94
N VAL A 231 14.00 -16.81 1.65
CA VAL A 231 14.29 -18.16 1.13
C VAL A 231 15.54 -18.73 1.80
N GLY A 232 16.58 -17.93 2.02
CA GLY A 232 17.76 -18.35 2.81
C GLY A 232 17.38 -18.83 4.21
N ILE A 233 16.51 -18.08 4.92
CA ILE A 233 15.99 -18.51 6.24
C ILE A 233 15.20 -19.82 6.10
N MET A 234 14.31 -19.93 5.10
CA MET A 234 13.51 -21.13 4.89
C MET A 234 14.37 -22.37 4.60
N ILE A 235 15.48 -22.23 3.90
CA ILE A 235 16.42 -23.34 3.64
C ILE A 235 17.11 -23.76 4.93
N VAL A 236 17.60 -22.80 5.73
CA VAL A 236 18.27 -23.09 7.00
C VAL A 236 17.33 -23.75 8.01
N TYR A 237 16.10 -23.28 8.11
CA TYR A 237 15.09 -23.75 9.07
C TYR A 237 13.97 -24.55 8.38
N HIS A 238 14.30 -25.33 7.33
CA HIS A 238 13.32 -26.07 6.55
C HIS A 238 12.46 -27.03 7.40
N ASP A 239 13.00 -27.57 8.48
CA ASP A 239 12.30 -28.45 9.42
C ASP A 239 11.07 -27.77 10.07
N ARG A 240 11.08 -26.45 10.21
CA ARG A 240 9.99 -25.65 10.79
C ARG A 240 8.92 -25.24 9.79
N LEU A 241 9.17 -25.40 8.48
CA LEU A 241 8.22 -24.96 7.44
C LEU A 241 6.86 -25.67 7.53
N PRO A 242 6.77 -27.01 7.71
CA PRO A 242 5.48 -27.67 7.84
C PRO A 242 4.64 -27.08 9.00
N SER A 243 5.25 -26.86 10.16
CA SER A 243 4.55 -26.30 11.31
C SER A 243 4.09 -24.86 11.11
N VAL A 244 4.80 -24.06 10.30
CA VAL A 244 4.38 -22.69 9.92
C VAL A 244 3.08 -22.74 9.12
N PHE A 245 3.01 -23.58 8.07
CA PHE A 245 1.80 -23.70 7.27
C PHE A 245 0.65 -24.31 8.07
N GLU A 246 0.92 -25.34 8.89
CA GLU A 246 -0.06 -25.91 9.79
C GLU A 246 -0.67 -24.83 10.69
N ALA A 247 0.18 -24.00 11.35
CA ALA A 247 -0.28 -22.91 12.20
C ALA A 247 -1.13 -21.88 11.43
N ILE A 248 -0.80 -21.58 10.17
CA ILE A 248 -1.59 -20.67 9.33
C ILE A 248 -2.97 -21.26 9.05
N PHE A 249 -3.05 -22.53 8.61
CA PHE A 249 -4.33 -23.14 8.26
C PHE A 249 -5.17 -23.46 9.50
N GLU A 250 -4.60 -24.01 10.56
CA GLU A 250 -5.34 -24.28 11.81
C GLU A 250 -5.84 -22.98 12.44
N GLY A 251 -4.99 -21.95 12.48
CA GLY A 251 -5.37 -20.64 13.00
C GLY A 251 -6.45 -19.94 12.17
N ALA A 252 -6.47 -20.16 10.84
CA ALA A 252 -7.47 -19.57 9.95
C ALA A 252 -8.89 -20.11 10.20
N PHE A 253 -8.99 -21.39 10.58
CA PHE A 253 -10.25 -22.11 10.77
C PHE A 253 -10.45 -22.53 12.23
N CYS A 254 -10.18 -21.62 13.15
CA CYS A 254 -10.26 -21.87 14.60
C CYS A 254 -11.69 -22.05 15.14
N TRP A 255 -12.49 -22.91 14.49
CA TRP A 255 -13.88 -23.20 14.87
C TRP A 255 -14.03 -23.71 16.30
N LYS A 256 -13.00 -24.40 16.83
CA LYS A 256 -12.98 -24.91 18.21
C LYS A 256 -13.01 -23.78 19.26
N ALA A 257 -12.50 -22.60 18.92
CA ALA A 257 -12.53 -21.42 19.78
C ALA A 257 -13.85 -20.60 19.64
N GLY A 258 -14.75 -21.03 18.76
CA GLY A 258 -16.05 -20.42 18.52
C GLY A 258 -16.09 -19.46 17.34
N PHE A 259 -17.33 -19.16 16.88
CA PHE A 259 -17.56 -18.30 15.72
C PHE A 259 -17.00 -16.88 15.89
N GLY A 260 -16.99 -16.36 17.11
CA GLY A 260 -16.41 -15.04 17.43
C GLY A 260 -14.91 -14.97 17.18
N ALA A 261 -14.16 -16.00 17.57
CA ALA A 261 -12.71 -16.07 17.33
C ALA A 261 -12.41 -16.18 15.83
N PHE A 262 -13.13 -17.03 15.11
CA PHE A 262 -13.02 -17.14 13.65
C PHE A 262 -13.22 -15.80 12.96
N THR A 263 -14.31 -15.08 13.29
CA THR A 263 -14.61 -13.78 12.65
C THR A 263 -13.58 -12.72 13.02
N ALA A 264 -13.05 -12.73 14.23
CA ALA A 264 -12.00 -11.81 14.66
C ALA A 264 -10.70 -12.00 13.87
N VAL A 265 -10.25 -13.25 13.68
CA VAL A 265 -9.06 -13.57 12.87
C VAL A 265 -9.25 -13.18 11.42
N ALA A 266 -10.43 -13.53 10.84
CA ALA A 266 -10.74 -13.19 9.45
C ALA A 266 -10.79 -11.67 9.24
N LEU A 267 -11.42 -10.93 10.14
CA LEU A 267 -11.51 -9.49 10.10
C LEU A 267 -10.13 -8.84 10.22
N THR A 268 -9.29 -9.33 11.14
CA THR A 268 -7.93 -8.81 11.35
C THR A 268 -7.07 -8.98 10.11
N GLY A 269 -7.02 -10.20 9.54
CA GLY A 269 -6.24 -10.48 8.34
C GLY A 269 -6.72 -9.68 7.13
N ALA A 270 -8.02 -9.68 6.87
CA ALA A 270 -8.60 -8.96 5.75
C ALA A 270 -8.43 -7.43 5.88
N ARG A 271 -8.65 -6.86 7.07
CA ARG A 271 -8.45 -5.43 7.36
C ARG A 271 -6.99 -5.02 7.09
N ARG A 272 -6.02 -5.81 7.57
CA ARG A 272 -4.60 -5.51 7.34
C ARG A 272 -4.22 -5.58 5.87
N ALA A 273 -4.69 -6.59 5.15
CA ALA A 273 -4.44 -6.70 3.72
C ALA A 273 -5.03 -5.52 2.93
N MET A 274 -6.21 -5.01 3.29
CA MET A 274 -6.82 -3.84 2.64
C MET A 274 -5.94 -2.60 2.77
N PHE A 275 -5.39 -2.34 3.96
CA PHE A 275 -4.48 -1.20 4.17
C PHE A 275 -3.15 -1.39 3.47
N VAL A 276 -2.70 -2.63 3.26
CA VAL A 276 -1.46 -2.94 2.56
C VAL A 276 -1.64 -2.82 1.06
N ASN A 277 -2.63 -3.51 0.48
CA ASN A 277 -2.78 -3.58 -0.97
C ASN A 277 -3.58 -2.42 -1.58
N GLU A 278 -4.21 -1.58 -0.76
CA GLU A 278 -4.97 -0.39 -1.18
C GLU A 278 -6.06 -0.67 -2.24
N ALA A 279 -6.54 -1.91 -2.37
CA ALA A 279 -7.56 -2.25 -3.34
C ALA A 279 -8.93 -1.67 -2.93
N GLY A 280 -9.56 -0.92 -3.81
CA GLY A 280 -10.80 -0.22 -3.56
C GLY A 280 -10.63 1.21 -3.04
N VAL A 281 -9.41 1.62 -2.71
CA VAL A 281 -9.10 2.99 -2.28
C VAL A 281 -8.95 3.95 -3.46
N GLY A 282 -8.50 3.44 -4.62
CA GLY A 282 -8.39 4.22 -5.86
C GLY A 282 -6.98 4.75 -6.15
N THR A 283 -6.02 4.52 -5.30
CA THR A 283 -4.62 4.94 -5.48
C THR A 283 -3.99 4.32 -6.72
N ALA A 284 -4.28 3.03 -6.99
CA ALA A 284 -3.82 2.36 -8.19
C ALA A 284 -4.34 3.04 -9.47
N GLY A 285 -5.56 3.55 -9.46
CA GLY A 285 -6.13 4.29 -10.58
C GLY A 285 -5.31 5.54 -10.94
N MET A 286 -4.72 6.21 -9.96
CA MET A 286 -3.84 7.37 -10.20
C MET A 286 -2.54 6.97 -10.90
N MET A 287 -1.92 5.86 -10.52
CA MET A 287 -0.67 5.36 -11.13
C MET A 287 -0.92 4.77 -12.53
N HIS A 288 -1.91 3.89 -12.66
CA HIS A 288 -2.25 3.24 -13.92
C HIS A 288 -2.88 4.21 -14.92
N GLY A 289 -3.55 5.27 -14.47
CA GLY A 289 -4.05 6.35 -15.31
C GLY A 289 -2.94 7.16 -15.99
N ALA A 290 -1.73 7.19 -15.44
CA ALA A 290 -0.57 7.80 -16.07
C ALA A 290 0.09 6.91 -17.14
N SER A 291 -0.36 5.66 -17.32
CA SER A 291 0.18 4.71 -18.30
C SER A 291 -0.07 5.15 -19.74
N MET A 292 0.89 4.88 -20.62
CA MET A 292 0.76 5.06 -22.09
C MET A 292 -0.01 3.91 -22.75
N ASN A 293 -0.62 3.00 -22.01
CA ASN A 293 -1.39 1.92 -22.60
C ASN A 293 -2.70 2.44 -23.19
N ALA A 294 -2.97 2.10 -24.45
CA ALA A 294 -4.20 2.46 -25.14
C ALA A 294 -5.33 1.45 -24.91
N GLU A 295 -5.05 0.27 -24.37
CA GLU A 295 -6.03 -0.79 -24.12
C GLU A 295 -6.40 -0.83 -22.62
N PRO A 296 -7.56 -0.31 -22.21
CA PRO A 296 -7.94 -0.18 -20.80
C PRO A 296 -7.94 -1.52 -20.06
N VAL A 297 -8.50 -2.56 -20.67
CA VAL A 297 -8.60 -3.89 -20.04
C VAL A 297 -7.22 -4.49 -19.77
N ARG A 298 -6.27 -4.32 -20.67
CA ARG A 298 -4.90 -4.81 -20.46
C ARG A 298 -4.19 -4.08 -19.35
N GLU A 299 -4.44 -2.77 -19.21
CA GLU A 299 -3.91 -2.02 -18.07
C GLU A 299 -4.55 -2.47 -16.75
N GLY A 300 -5.85 -2.77 -16.74
CA GLY A 300 -6.52 -3.37 -15.60
C GLY A 300 -5.95 -4.75 -15.24
N LEU A 301 -5.61 -5.58 -16.25
CA LEU A 301 -4.93 -6.86 -16.02
C LEU A 301 -3.54 -6.66 -15.40
N VAL A 302 -2.81 -5.64 -15.78
CA VAL A 302 -1.53 -5.29 -15.15
C VAL A 302 -1.75 -4.84 -13.70
N ALA A 303 -2.74 -3.98 -13.45
CA ALA A 303 -3.04 -3.46 -12.11
C ALA A 303 -3.38 -4.56 -11.10
N MET A 304 -4.09 -5.63 -11.55
CA MET A 304 -4.45 -6.73 -10.66
C MET A 304 -3.27 -7.53 -10.12
N LEU A 305 -2.07 -7.42 -10.71
CA LEU A 305 -0.87 -8.08 -10.20
C LEU A 305 -0.37 -7.45 -8.89
N GLY A 306 -0.72 -6.19 -8.61
CA GLY A 306 -0.31 -5.48 -7.38
C GLY A 306 -0.64 -6.28 -6.12
N PRO A 307 -1.91 -6.57 -5.79
CA PRO A 307 -2.27 -7.32 -4.59
C PRO A 307 -1.65 -8.72 -4.49
N ALA A 308 -1.44 -9.40 -5.63
CA ALA A 308 -0.77 -10.70 -5.63
C ALA A 308 0.70 -10.59 -5.19
N ILE A 309 1.39 -9.52 -5.59
CA ILE A 309 2.79 -9.31 -5.25
C ILE A 309 2.91 -8.77 -3.82
N ASP A 310 2.13 -7.76 -3.43
CA ASP A 310 2.28 -7.16 -2.11
C ASP A 310 1.69 -8.02 -0.99
N SER A 311 0.38 -8.26 -0.97
CA SER A 311 -0.27 -9.03 0.10
C SER A 311 -0.11 -10.53 -0.08
N GLY A 312 -0.07 -11.02 -1.32
CA GLY A 312 0.14 -12.44 -1.61
C GLY A 312 1.58 -12.88 -1.34
N LEU A 313 2.56 -12.21 -1.94
CA LEU A 313 3.97 -12.61 -1.84
C LEU A 313 4.68 -11.92 -0.67
N VAL A 314 4.78 -10.58 -0.66
CA VAL A 314 5.63 -9.86 0.29
C VAL A 314 5.16 -10.02 1.73
N CYS A 315 3.84 -9.96 2.00
CA CYS A 315 3.34 -10.21 3.36
C CYS A 315 3.58 -11.65 3.82
N THR A 316 3.51 -12.63 2.91
CA THR A 316 3.86 -14.03 3.22
C THR A 316 5.34 -14.16 3.57
N LEU A 317 6.23 -13.52 2.81
CA LEU A 317 7.66 -13.47 3.12
C LEU A 317 7.93 -12.84 4.48
N SER A 318 7.16 -11.83 4.88
CA SER A 318 7.27 -11.22 6.22
C SER A 318 6.75 -12.14 7.33
N ALA A 319 5.67 -12.86 7.08
CA ALA A 319 5.00 -13.70 8.07
C ALA A 319 5.80 -14.98 8.41
N ILE A 320 6.37 -15.65 7.41
CA ILE A 320 7.06 -16.94 7.60
C ILE A 320 8.16 -16.86 8.66
N PRO A 321 9.14 -15.93 8.58
CA PRO A 321 10.17 -15.82 9.62
C PRO A 321 9.59 -15.50 11.01
N MET A 322 8.57 -14.64 11.08
CA MET A 322 7.96 -14.26 12.37
C MET A 322 7.23 -15.43 13.03
N ILE A 323 6.55 -16.27 12.23
CA ILE A 323 5.90 -17.47 12.74
C ILE A 323 6.95 -18.50 13.18
N MET A 324 8.03 -18.69 12.41
CA MET A 324 9.15 -19.57 12.75
C MET A 324 9.83 -19.22 14.07
N ALA A 325 10.00 -17.91 14.33
CA ALA A 325 10.62 -17.42 15.54
C ALA A 325 9.67 -17.45 16.76
N GLY A 326 8.35 -17.40 16.54
CA GLY A 326 7.33 -17.42 17.59
C GLY A 326 7.27 -16.14 18.45
N LEU A 327 7.91 -15.05 18.05
CA LEU A 327 8.05 -13.82 18.84
C LEU A 327 6.82 -12.89 18.79
N TYR A 328 5.81 -13.20 17.98
CA TYR A 328 4.61 -12.38 17.80
C TYR A 328 3.62 -12.45 18.98
N SER A 329 3.82 -13.35 19.95
CA SER A 329 2.96 -13.49 21.13
C SER A 329 3.41 -12.65 22.34
N THR A 330 4.44 -11.82 22.19
CA THR A 330 5.03 -11.05 23.29
C THR A 330 4.37 -9.68 23.40
N ASP A 331 3.60 -9.42 24.46
CA ASP A 331 2.80 -8.19 24.65
C ASP A 331 3.61 -6.90 24.75
N SER A 332 4.90 -6.99 25.03
CA SER A 332 5.79 -5.84 25.27
C SER A 332 6.41 -5.25 23.99
N ILE A 333 6.35 -5.96 22.85
CA ILE A 333 7.04 -5.58 21.62
C ILE A 333 5.99 -5.39 20.51
N LYS A 334 6.03 -4.29 19.77
CA LYS A 334 5.02 -3.97 18.75
C LYS A 334 5.66 -3.57 17.42
N GLY A 335 4.92 -3.84 16.35
CA GLY A 335 5.24 -3.33 15.01
C GLY A 335 6.58 -3.81 14.46
N LEU A 336 7.41 -2.87 14.01
CA LEU A 336 8.69 -3.16 13.35
C LEU A 336 9.70 -3.86 14.26
N SER A 337 9.67 -3.57 15.57
CA SER A 337 10.60 -4.19 16.55
C SER A 337 10.46 -5.70 16.63
N ILE A 338 9.24 -6.25 16.42
CA ILE A 338 9.02 -7.71 16.33
C ILE A 338 9.80 -8.30 15.16
N ALA A 339 9.71 -7.64 14.00
CA ALA A 339 10.43 -8.09 12.82
C ALA A 339 11.95 -8.02 13.02
N LEU A 340 12.46 -6.91 13.53
CA LEU A 340 13.90 -6.75 13.82
C LEU A 340 14.42 -7.85 14.76
N ASN A 341 13.70 -8.11 15.85
CA ASN A 341 14.07 -9.17 16.81
C ASN A 341 13.97 -10.58 16.19
N THR A 342 12.97 -10.79 15.33
CA THR A 342 12.81 -12.05 14.56
C THR A 342 14.04 -12.33 13.72
N TYR A 343 14.47 -11.36 12.91
CA TYR A 343 15.60 -11.55 12.03
C TYR A 343 16.92 -11.62 12.78
N ASP A 344 17.06 -10.91 13.91
CA ASP A 344 18.23 -11.02 14.79
C ASP A 344 18.36 -12.42 15.39
N THR A 345 17.22 -13.04 15.74
CA THR A 345 17.17 -14.42 16.24
C THR A 345 17.47 -15.45 15.16
N LEU A 346 16.94 -15.28 13.94
CA LEU A 346 17.08 -16.26 12.85
C LEU A 346 18.41 -16.13 12.10
N ILE A 347 18.99 -14.95 12.05
CA ILE A 347 20.28 -14.66 11.40
C ILE A 347 21.16 -13.90 12.42
N PRO A 348 21.83 -14.60 13.34
CA PRO A 348 22.65 -13.96 14.36
C PRO A 348 23.68 -13.01 13.75
N PHE A 349 23.91 -11.87 14.41
CA PHE A 349 24.84 -10.80 14.06
C PHE A 349 24.48 -9.98 12.81
N ALA A 350 23.79 -10.52 11.81
CA ALA A 350 23.52 -9.84 10.54
C ALA A 350 22.03 -9.54 10.30
N GLY A 351 21.11 -10.32 10.88
CA GLY A 351 19.69 -10.29 10.55
C GLY A 351 19.04 -8.91 10.75
N ARG A 352 19.34 -8.27 11.87
CA ARG A 352 18.85 -6.92 12.19
C ARG A 352 19.27 -5.89 11.16
N TYR A 353 20.54 -5.92 10.72
CA TYR A 353 21.08 -4.98 9.71
C TYR A 353 20.55 -5.28 8.30
N LEU A 354 20.38 -6.56 7.96
CA LEU A 354 19.83 -6.97 6.67
C LEU A 354 18.35 -6.54 6.55
N LEU A 355 17.58 -6.71 7.62
CA LEU A 355 16.20 -6.25 7.64
C LEU A 355 16.13 -4.72 7.61
N GLU A 356 17.00 -4.01 8.35
CA GLU A 356 17.07 -2.55 8.31
C GLU A 356 17.34 -2.03 6.90
N PHE A 357 18.24 -2.68 6.16
CA PHE A 357 18.48 -2.36 4.76
C PHE A 357 17.21 -2.49 3.90
N VAL A 358 16.42 -3.55 4.11
CA VAL A 358 15.11 -3.73 3.44
C VAL A 358 14.14 -2.61 3.84
N VAL A 359 14.06 -2.30 5.13
CA VAL A 359 13.21 -1.24 5.69
C VAL A 359 13.53 0.11 5.07
N ILE A 360 14.80 0.46 4.95
CA ILE A 360 15.27 1.71 4.31
C ILE A 360 14.74 1.77 2.87
N ILE A 361 14.95 0.73 2.08
CA ILE A 361 14.53 0.72 0.68
C ILE A 361 13.01 0.77 0.55
N PHE A 362 12.27 0.04 1.38
CA PHE A 362 10.80 0.03 1.41
C PHE A 362 10.25 1.42 1.76
N ALA A 363 10.78 2.06 2.80
CA ALA A 363 10.36 3.39 3.22
C ALA A 363 10.61 4.44 2.12
N PHE A 364 11.81 4.47 1.53
CA PHE A 364 12.13 5.39 0.44
C PHE A 364 11.24 5.16 -0.78
N SER A 365 11.04 3.91 -1.20
CA SER A 365 10.21 3.59 -2.36
C SER A 365 8.78 4.09 -2.19
N THR A 366 8.20 3.89 -0.99
CA THR A 366 6.84 4.37 -0.66
C THR A 366 6.79 5.90 -0.64
N MET A 367 7.76 6.57 -0.01
CA MET A 367 7.82 8.04 0.02
C MET A 367 7.93 8.64 -1.39
N PHE A 368 8.67 8.01 -2.31
CA PHE A 368 8.74 8.49 -3.70
C PHE A 368 7.37 8.43 -4.37
N SER A 369 6.68 7.31 -4.28
CA SER A 369 5.41 7.08 -4.97
C SER A 369 4.25 7.86 -4.36
N TYR A 370 4.17 7.98 -3.03
CA TYR A 370 3.13 8.76 -2.34
C TYR A 370 3.16 10.24 -2.70
N SER A 371 4.35 10.80 -2.97
CA SER A 371 4.48 12.19 -3.41
C SER A 371 3.72 12.48 -4.70
N TYR A 372 3.56 11.48 -5.56
CA TYR A 372 2.81 11.63 -6.80
C TYR A 372 1.31 11.75 -6.56
N TYR A 373 0.74 11.01 -5.60
CA TYR A 373 -0.68 11.08 -5.26
C TYR A 373 -1.08 12.51 -4.88
N GLY A 374 -0.38 13.08 -3.91
CA GLY A 374 -0.67 14.43 -3.48
C GLY A 374 -0.38 15.49 -4.55
N THR A 375 0.70 15.32 -5.33
CA THR A 375 1.00 16.23 -6.47
C THR A 375 -0.13 16.21 -7.50
N MET A 376 -0.66 15.04 -7.85
CA MET A 376 -1.73 14.89 -8.82
C MET A 376 -3.06 15.43 -8.30
N CYS A 377 -3.40 15.14 -7.04
CA CYS A 377 -4.61 15.67 -6.40
C CYS A 377 -4.55 17.19 -6.24
N THR A 378 -3.39 17.75 -5.89
CA THR A 378 -3.17 19.21 -5.87
C THR A 378 -3.34 19.82 -7.27
N SER A 379 -2.83 19.15 -8.30
CA SER A 379 -3.01 19.57 -9.70
C SER A 379 -4.50 19.60 -10.07
N TYR A 380 -5.25 18.59 -9.69
CA TYR A 380 -6.69 18.52 -9.94
C TYR A 380 -7.49 19.62 -9.23
N LEU A 381 -7.16 19.92 -7.97
CA LEU A 381 -7.89 20.89 -7.12
C LEU A 381 -7.51 22.34 -7.45
N TRP A 382 -6.23 22.63 -7.62
CA TRP A 382 -5.68 23.99 -7.66
C TRP A 382 -4.68 24.27 -8.78
N GLY A 383 -4.57 23.35 -9.75
CA GLY A 383 -3.72 23.49 -10.93
C GLY A 383 -2.26 23.09 -10.71
N THR A 384 -1.54 22.90 -11.82
CA THR A 384 -0.17 22.37 -11.85
C THR A 384 0.85 23.28 -11.18
N ARG A 385 0.62 24.60 -11.12
CA ARG A 385 1.51 25.54 -10.42
C ARG A 385 1.56 25.25 -8.91
N ASN A 386 0.40 24.94 -8.31
CA ASN A 386 0.33 24.62 -6.89
C ASN A 386 0.80 23.18 -6.60
N ALA A 387 0.63 22.28 -7.54
CA ALA A 387 1.20 20.94 -7.45
C ALA A 387 2.73 20.91 -7.29
N GLN A 388 3.45 21.88 -7.87
CA GLN A 388 4.88 22.03 -7.63
C GLN A 388 5.19 22.48 -6.20
N LYS A 389 4.38 23.38 -5.64
CA LYS A 389 4.53 23.84 -4.25
C LYS A 389 4.25 22.73 -3.24
N TYR A 390 3.31 21.84 -3.54
CA TYR A 390 3.00 20.67 -2.70
C TYR A 390 4.24 19.81 -2.44
N ARG A 391 5.18 19.68 -3.37
CA ARG A 391 6.40 18.89 -3.17
C ARG A 391 7.29 19.44 -2.06
N TYR A 392 7.38 20.78 -1.91
CA TYR A 392 8.10 21.40 -0.80
C TYR A 392 7.40 21.13 0.54
N PHE A 393 6.06 21.24 0.55
CA PHE A 393 5.27 20.88 1.72
C PHE A 393 5.47 19.41 2.11
N TYR A 394 5.47 18.51 1.11
CA TYR A 394 5.71 17.08 1.30
C TYR A 394 7.07 16.80 1.94
N VAL A 395 8.15 17.44 1.49
CA VAL A 395 9.49 17.29 2.08
C VAL A 395 9.52 17.86 3.51
N ALA A 396 8.87 18.98 3.75
CA ALA A 396 8.78 19.54 5.10
C ALA A 396 8.07 18.58 6.07
N THR A 397 7.01 17.87 5.61
CA THR A 397 6.34 16.87 6.45
C THR A 397 7.22 15.66 6.78
N ILE A 398 8.17 15.26 5.91
CA ILE A 398 9.16 14.22 6.24
C ILE A 398 9.99 14.64 7.44
N VAL A 399 10.54 15.85 7.40
CA VAL A 399 11.41 16.35 8.47
C VAL A 399 10.63 16.49 9.78
N LEU A 400 9.42 17.04 9.73
CA LEU A 400 8.57 17.18 10.92
C LEU A 400 8.18 15.82 11.51
N ALA A 401 7.81 14.86 10.67
CA ALA A 401 7.39 13.52 11.09
C ALA A 401 8.54 12.70 11.72
N SER A 402 9.77 13.00 11.34
CA SER A 402 10.95 12.35 11.96
C SER A 402 11.19 12.78 13.40
N VAL A 403 10.70 13.97 13.80
CA VAL A 403 10.96 14.56 15.12
C VAL A 403 9.77 14.43 16.07
N LEU A 404 8.55 14.38 15.53
CA LEU A 404 7.31 14.44 16.31
C LEU A 404 6.65 13.06 16.43
N THR A 405 6.13 12.75 17.61
CA THR A 405 5.19 11.64 17.81
C THR A 405 3.82 12.08 17.29
N LEU A 406 3.29 11.38 16.30
CA LEU A 406 2.17 11.87 15.50
C LEU A 406 0.96 10.93 15.48
N ASP A 407 0.57 10.34 16.61
CA ASP A 407 -0.56 9.39 16.72
C ASP A 407 -1.84 9.95 16.09
N VAL A 408 -2.16 11.21 16.35
CA VAL A 408 -3.34 11.88 15.78
C VAL A 408 -3.19 12.09 14.28
N ALA A 409 -1.99 12.43 13.80
CA ALA A 409 -1.76 12.62 12.37
C ALA A 409 -1.91 11.29 11.61
N VAL A 410 -1.41 10.19 12.18
CA VAL A 410 -1.59 8.84 11.62
C VAL A 410 -3.08 8.47 11.59
N SER A 411 -3.82 8.70 12.67
CA SER A 411 -5.27 8.44 12.69
C SER A 411 -6.02 9.27 11.65
N LEU A 412 -5.68 10.53 11.46
CA LEU A 412 -6.28 11.38 10.42
C LEU A 412 -5.94 10.90 9.00
N MET A 413 -4.72 10.38 8.79
CA MET A 413 -4.33 9.79 7.52
C MET A 413 -5.11 8.51 7.22
N ASP A 414 -5.27 7.63 8.22
CA ASP A 414 -6.07 6.41 8.11
C ASP A 414 -7.53 6.74 7.79
N LEU A 415 -8.10 7.76 8.46
CA LEU A 415 -9.44 8.25 8.17
C LEU A 415 -9.56 8.78 6.75
N ALA A 416 -8.62 9.62 6.32
CA ALA A 416 -8.60 10.15 4.96
C ALA A 416 -8.51 9.04 3.92
N PHE A 417 -7.66 8.04 4.16
CA PHE A 417 -7.51 6.84 3.33
C PHE A 417 -8.81 6.04 3.24
N ALA A 418 -9.48 5.81 4.38
CA ALA A 418 -10.77 5.14 4.41
C ALA A 418 -11.85 5.91 3.66
N LEU A 419 -11.90 7.24 3.81
CA LEU A 419 -12.86 8.09 3.13
C LEU A 419 -12.67 8.13 1.61
N MET A 420 -11.46 7.93 1.09
CA MET A 420 -11.20 7.79 -0.34
C MET A 420 -11.88 6.56 -0.96
N ALA A 421 -12.02 5.48 -0.20
CA ALA A 421 -12.61 4.25 -0.69
C ALA A 421 -14.08 4.42 -1.11
N PHE A 422 -14.84 5.24 -0.42
CA PHE A 422 -16.28 5.42 -0.72
C PHE A 422 -16.52 5.98 -2.13
N PRO A 423 -16.00 7.16 -2.53
CA PRO A 423 -16.18 7.68 -3.87
C PRO A 423 -15.59 6.77 -4.95
N ASN A 424 -14.47 6.11 -4.68
CA ASN A 424 -13.87 5.20 -5.63
C ASN A 424 -14.75 3.95 -5.86
N MET A 425 -15.23 3.30 -4.81
CA MET A 425 -16.09 2.12 -4.95
C MET A 425 -17.44 2.46 -5.58
N ILE A 426 -18.01 3.65 -5.32
CA ILE A 426 -19.19 4.14 -6.04
C ILE A 426 -18.91 4.19 -7.55
N ALA A 427 -17.76 4.73 -7.95
CA ALA A 427 -17.37 4.79 -9.35
C ALA A 427 -17.19 3.39 -9.95
N VAL A 428 -16.49 2.50 -9.25
CA VAL A 428 -16.24 1.13 -9.68
C VAL A 428 -17.56 0.37 -9.88
N PHE A 429 -18.47 0.38 -8.90
CA PHE A 429 -19.75 -0.34 -9.01
C PHE A 429 -20.64 0.22 -10.12
N SER A 430 -20.74 1.55 -10.21
CA SER A 430 -21.57 2.19 -11.25
C SER A 430 -21.09 1.88 -12.68
N LEU A 431 -19.79 1.71 -12.86
CA LEU A 431 -19.17 1.52 -14.17
C LEU A 431 -18.72 0.08 -14.43
N ALA A 432 -18.89 -0.85 -13.48
CA ALA A 432 -18.53 -2.26 -13.65
C ALA A 432 -19.15 -2.91 -14.90
N PRO A 433 -20.42 -2.64 -15.30
CA PRO A 433 -20.97 -3.17 -16.54
C PRO A 433 -20.22 -2.71 -17.79
N LYS A 434 -19.73 -1.47 -17.82
CA LYS A 434 -18.95 -0.93 -18.94
C LYS A 434 -17.59 -1.61 -19.04
N VAL A 435 -16.91 -1.83 -17.90
CA VAL A 435 -15.65 -2.58 -17.82
C VAL A 435 -15.84 -4.00 -18.35
N MET A 436 -16.88 -4.70 -17.92
CA MET A 436 -17.13 -6.07 -18.36
C MET A 436 -17.52 -6.16 -19.84
N LYS A 437 -18.19 -5.14 -20.37
CA LYS A 437 -18.47 -5.06 -21.83
C LYS A 437 -17.16 -4.95 -22.62
N GLU A 438 -16.22 -4.11 -22.14
CA GLU A 438 -14.91 -3.96 -22.76
C GLU A 438 -14.04 -5.22 -22.61
N ALA A 439 -14.09 -5.86 -21.45
CA ALA A 439 -13.36 -7.11 -21.17
C ALA A 439 -13.79 -8.30 -22.03
N ARG A 440 -15.03 -8.29 -22.55
CA ARG A 440 -15.54 -9.34 -23.47
C ARG A 440 -15.01 -9.18 -24.91
N ARG A 441 -14.45 -8.03 -25.24
CA ARG A 441 -13.87 -7.75 -26.56
C ARG A 441 -12.42 -8.25 -26.68
N LEU A 442 -11.83 -8.66 -25.58
CA LEU A 442 -10.48 -9.20 -25.45
C LEU A 442 -10.51 -10.73 -25.39
#